data_f83e1a26c2ebcfedca901782199f74ff
#
_entry.id   f83e1a26c2ebcfedca901782199f74ff
#
_cell.length_a   1.000
_cell.length_b   1.000
_cell.length_c   1.000
_cell.angle_alpha   90.00
_cell.angle_beta   90.00
_cell.angle_gamma   90.00
#
_symmetry.space_group_name_H-M   'P 1'
#
loop_
_entity.id
_entity.type
_entity.pdbx_description
1 polymer ?
#
loop_
_entity_poly.entity_id
_entity_poly.type
_entity_poly.pdbx_seq_one_letter_code
_entity_poly.pdbx_strand_id
1 'polypeptide(L)'
;MTKYLLGLIGLWLMCSCSDTDSGETPPIDPPTPTPTVTITKPEFVFGFQGQSKYSYCPSALKQADGTVHLYFCGNPENLIMVDNIFHIKINPDGTQTAAKSVLQPGVPGSWDDHHTCDPSVIEGNFTWKNTTYKYAMFFLSNMYGVYYNEIGVAFSNDLDADSWVKYPQQIVKKTWSSEGDQEIGGGGKSWGVGQPSVVSLDGKGKLLLTY
;
A
#
# COMPACT_ATOMS: atom_id res chain seq x y z
N MET A 1 14.40 -53.26 -14.51
CA MET A 1 15.50 -52.99 -15.43
C MET A 1 14.94 -52.71 -16.80
N THR A 2 15.01 -51.49 -17.29
CA THR A 2 15.07 -51.14 -18.71
C THR A 2 15.17 -49.59 -18.79
N LYS A 3 16.35 -49.12 -19.16
CA LYS A 3 16.67 -47.69 -19.38
C LYS A 3 16.23 -47.34 -20.79
N TYR A 4 15.49 -46.26 -20.96
CA TYR A 4 15.29 -45.65 -22.28
C TYR A 4 16.06 -44.33 -22.32
N LEU A 5 17.02 -44.32 -23.24
CA LEU A 5 17.83 -43.18 -23.65
C LEU A 5 17.08 -42.50 -24.81
N LEU A 6 16.64 -41.25 -24.64
CA LEU A 6 16.10 -40.46 -25.74
C LEU A 6 17.14 -39.42 -26.15
N GLY A 7 17.57 -39.55 -27.42
CA GLY A 7 18.53 -38.65 -28.03
C GLY A 7 17.91 -37.30 -28.41
N LEU A 8 18.64 -36.24 -28.15
CA LEU A 8 18.39 -34.90 -28.64
C LEU A 8 18.88 -34.78 -30.08
N ILE A 9 17.95 -34.52 -31.00
CA ILE A 9 18.28 -34.09 -32.37
C ILE A 9 18.31 -32.57 -32.35
N GLY A 10 19.51 -31.99 -32.39
CA GLY A 10 19.70 -30.55 -32.57
C GLY A 10 19.54 -30.16 -34.04
N LEU A 11 18.54 -29.35 -34.32
CA LEU A 11 18.35 -28.72 -35.63
C LEU A 11 19.06 -27.36 -35.62
N TRP A 12 20.18 -27.28 -36.30
CA TRP A 12 20.90 -26.03 -36.57
C TRP A 12 20.24 -25.33 -37.77
N LEU A 13 19.51 -24.24 -37.50
CA LEU A 13 19.11 -23.30 -38.55
C LEU A 13 20.26 -22.30 -38.74
N MET A 14 20.95 -22.45 -39.85
CA MET A 14 21.87 -21.43 -40.38
C MET A 14 21.03 -20.27 -40.91
N CYS A 15 20.95 -19.15 -40.17
CA CYS A 15 20.41 -17.91 -40.70
C CYS A 15 21.54 -17.20 -41.49
N SER A 16 21.45 -17.21 -42.79
CA SER A 16 22.32 -16.44 -43.66
C SER A 16 21.85 -15.00 -43.66
N CYS A 17 22.55 -14.11 -42.97
CA CYS A 17 22.37 -12.67 -43.11
C CYS A 17 23.09 -12.22 -44.37
N SER A 18 22.35 -11.80 -45.40
CA SER A 18 22.88 -11.02 -46.49
C SER A 18 22.92 -9.55 -46.04
N ASP A 19 24.12 -9.05 -45.83
CA ASP A 19 24.37 -7.61 -45.62
C ASP A 19 24.08 -6.88 -46.94
N THR A 20 22.96 -6.15 -46.95
CA THR A 20 22.81 -5.02 -47.87
C THR A 20 22.84 -3.77 -46.99
N ASP A 21 24.03 -3.25 -46.82
CA ASP A 21 24.30 -1.94 -46.19
C ASP A 21 23.68 -0.84 -47.08
N SER A 22 22.52 -0.34 -46.70
CA SER A 22 22.03 0.97 -47.09
C SER A 22 22.07 1.84 -45.85
N GLY A 23 23.20 2.54 -45.70
CA GLY A 23 23.51 3.38 -44.58
C GLY A 23 22.64 4.65 -44.48
N GLU A 24 21.37 4.48 -44.12
CA GLU A 24 20.58 5.57 -43.55
C GLU A 24 20.38 5.29 -42.07
N THR A 25 21.16 5.96 -41.25
CA THR A 25 20.85 6.08 -39.81
C THR A 25 19.47 6.71 -39.65
N PRO A 26 18.50 6.06 -38.99
CA PRO A 26 17.22 6.69 -38.76
C PRO A 26 17.44 8.00 -37.98
N PRO A 27 16.67 9.06 -38.26
CA PRO A 27 16.80 10.32 -37.58
C PRO A 27 16.63 10.09 -36.06
N ILE A 28 17.64 10.53 -35.31
CA ILE A 28 17.57 10.49 -33.85
C ILE A 28 16.51 11.53 -33.46
N ASP A 29 15.37 11.05 -32.96
CA ASP A 29 14.37 11.93 -32.39
C ASP A 29 15.03 12.83 -31.34
N PRO A 30 14.72 14.15 -31.32
CA PRO A 30 15.23 15.02 -30.29
C PRO A 30 14.84 14.48 -28.91
N PRO A 31 15.76 14.51 -27.94
CA PRO A 31 15.48 13.98 -26.61
C PRO A 31 14.22 14.63 -26.05
N THR A 32 13.26 13.79 -25.61
CA THR A 32 12.06 14.26 -24.93
C THR A 32 12.47 15.13 -23.76
N PRO A 33 11.96 16.36 -23.65
CA PRO A 33 12.35 17.25 -22.55
C PRO A 33 12.10 16.57 -21.22
N THR A 34 13.13 16.51 -20.39
CA THR A 34 13.02 15.97 -19.03
C THR A 34 12.02 16.85 -18.26
N PRO A 35 10.98 16.28 -17.65
CA PRO A 35 10.04 17.05 -16.88
C PRO A 35 10.75 17.77 -15.73
N THR A 36 10.62 19.08 -15.68
CA THR A 36 11.17 19.89 -14.59
C THR A 36 10.20 19.82 -13.41
N VAL A 37 10.65 19.22 -12.30
CA VAL A 37 9.91 19.22 -11.04
C VAL A 37 10.35 20.47 -10.25
N THR A 38 9.40 21.37 -10.01
CA THR A 38 9.63 22.51 -9.11
C THR A 38 9.12 22.15 -7.73
N ILE A 39 10.01 22.09 -6.75
CA ILE A 39 9.63 21.91 -5.35
C ILE A 39 9.38 23.28 -4.74
N THR A 40 8.12 23.56 -4.41
CA THR A 40 7.73 24.76 -3.67
C THR A 40 7.89 24.53 -2.17
N LYS A 41 7.83 25.62 -1.39
CA LYS A 41 7.83 25.52 0.08
C LYS A 41 6.68 24.61 0.52
N PRO A 42 6.92 23.60 1.39
CA PRO A 42 5.86 22.76 1.88
C PRO A 42 4.83 23.58 2.67
N GLU A 43 3.56 23.32 2.40
CA GLU A 43 2.42 23.90 3.11
C GLU A 43 1.81 22.84 4.02
N PHE A 44 1.35 23.29 5.20
CA PHE A 44 0.63 22.41 6.12
C PHE A 44 -0.76 22.09 5.53
N VAL A 45 -1.07 20.82 5.40
CA VAL A 45 -2.34 20.34 4.85
C VAL A 45 -3.35 20.09 5.96
N PHE A 46 -3.05 19.15 6.85
CA PHE A 46 -3.93 18.75 7.93
C PHE A 46 -3.16 18.04 9.05
N GLY A 47 -3.69 18.15 10.28
CA GLY A 47 -3.23 17.38 11.44
C GLY A 47 -4.05 17.70 12.67
N PHE A 48 -4.29 16.70 13.51
CA PHE A 48 -4.91 16.93 14.81
C PHE A 48 -3.98 17.77 15.69
N GLN A 49 -4.52 18.87 16.22
CA GLN A 49 -3.77 19.81 17.05
C GLN A 49 -4.11 19.62 18.52
N GLY A 50 -3.11 19.72 19.37
CA GLY A 50 -3.26 19.64 20.83
C GLY A 50 -2.30 18.65 21.48
N GLN A 51 -2.26 18.67 22.80
CA GLN A 51 -1.41 17.75 23.55
C GLN A 51 -1.86 16.30 23.32
N SER A 52 -0.92 15.42 23.01
CA SER A 52 -1.15 14.00 22.74
C SER A 52 -2.07 13.68 21.53
N LYS A 53 -2.40 14.69 20.72
CA LYS A 53 -3.08 14.50 19.44
C LYS A 53 -2.04 14.46 18.32
N TYR A 54 -2.23 13.57 17.36
CA TYR A 54 -1.26 13.43 16.27
C TYR A 54 -1.89 12.87 14.99
N SER A 55 -1.18 13.09 13.88
CA SER A 55 -1.49 12.54 12.57
C SER A 55 -0.17 12.20 11.87
N TYR A 56 -0.09 11.03 11.25
CA TYR A 56 1.12 10.56 10.59
C TYR A 56 0.82 9.49 9.52
N CYS A 57 1.84 8.97 8.84
CA CYS A 57 1.77 7.92 7.81
C CYS A 57 0.68 8.18 6.74
N PRO A 58 0.75 9.30 6.00
CA PRO A 58 -0.26 9.61 5.00
C PRO A 58 -0.12 8.74 3.75
N SER A 59 -1.27 8.36 3.18
CA SER A 59 -1.42 7.76 1.85
C SER A 59 -2.36 8.62 1.02
N ALA A 60 -1.91 9.06 -0.16
CA ALA A 60 -2.68 9.95 -1.01
C ALA A 60 -3.04 9.28 -2.34
N LEU A 61 -4.28 9.40 -2.76
CA LEU A 61 -4.76 8.96 -4.06
C LEU A 61 -5.40 10.14 -4.79
N LYS A 62 -4.77 10.57 -5.90
CA LYS A 62 -5.27 11.65 -6.73
C LYS A 62 -6.20 11.12 -7.83
N GLN A 63 -7.37 11.71 -7.97
CA GLN A 63 -8.33 11.42 -9.02
C GLN A 63 -8.07 12.26 -10.27
N ALA A 64 -8.66 11.82 -11.40
CA ALA A 64 -8.50 12.49 -12.69
C ALA A 64 -9.03 13.94 -12.72
N ASP A 65 -10.03 14.24 -11.89
CA ASP A 65 -10.59 15.59 -11.73
C ASP A 65 -9.72 16.54 -10.89
N GLY A 66 -8.59 16.01 -10.36
CA GLY A 66 -7.68 16.74 -9.51
C GLY A 66 -7.95 16.63 -8.01
N THR A 67 -9.07 16.01 -7.61
CA THR A 67 -9.36 15.72 -6.21
C THR A 67 -8.32 14.77 -5.61
N VAL A 68 -7.89 15.03 -4.38
CA VAL A 68 -6.97 14.17 -3.63
C VAL A 68 -7.69 13.60 -2.42
N HIS A 69 -7.72 12.28 -2.32
CA HIS A 69 -8.14 11.56 -1.13
C HIS A 69 -6.90 11.26 -0.29
N LEU A 70 -6.83 11.82 0.91
CA LEU A 70 -5.73 11.64 1.85
C LEU A 70 -6.21 10.80 3.02
N TYR A 71 -5.59 9.64 3.19
CA TYR A 71 -5.78 8.75 4.34
C TYR A 71 -4.56 8.87 5.24
N PHE A 72 -4.78 8.87 6.53
CA PHE A 72 -3.69 9.00 7.49
C PHE A 72 -4.04 8.35 8.81
N CYS A 73 -3.02 7.92 9.51
CA CYS A 73 -3.11 7.45 10.86
C CYS A 73 -3.25 8.64 11.80
N GLY A 74 -4.11 8.54 12.80
CA GLY A 74 -4.26 9.61 13.73
C GLY A 74 -4.96 9.24 15.01
N ASN A 75 -4.77 10.09 16.03
CA ASN A 75 -5.44 10.04 17.30
C ASN A 75 -5.97 11.44 17.64
N PRO A 76 -7.29 11.68 17.59
CA PRO A 76 -7.90 12.93 18.00
C PRO A 76 -8.10 13.01 19.52
N GLU A 77 -7.96 11.90 20.24
CA GLU A 77 -8.12 11.79 21.69
C GLU A 77 -6.78 12.05 22.39
N ASN A 78 -6.81 12.71 23.55
CA ASN A 78 -5.58 12.98 24.30
C ASN A 78 -5.40 12.11 25.55
N LEU A 79 -6.21 11.09 25.75
CA LEU A 79 -6.18 10.24 26.94
C LEU A 79 -5.84 8.78 26.66
N ILE A 80 -6.12 8.27 25.46
CA ILE A 80 -5.91 6.87 25.08
C ILE A 80 -5.25 6.87 23.71
N MET A 81 -4.08 6.24 23.61
CA MET A 81 -3.41 6.04 22.33
C MET A 81 -4.01 4.81 21.61
N VAL A 82 -5.07 5.05 20.86
CA VAL A 82 -5.66 4.06 19.94
C VAL A 82 -5.78 4.72 18.58
N ASP A 83 -4.93 4.28 17.64
CA ASP A 83 -4.91 4.84 16.31
C ASP A 83 -6.06 4.32 15.46
N ASN A 84 -6.64 5.24 14.69
CA ASN A 84 -7.58 4.96 13.63
C ASN A 84 -7.05 5.51 12.30
N ILE A 85 -7.55 5.00 11.19
CA ILE A 85 -7.31 5.62 9.90
C ILE A 85 -8.42 6.64 9.63
N PHE A 86 -7.98 7.87 9.37
CA PHE A 86 -8.83 8.99 9.01
C PHE A 86 -8.70 9.31 7.53
N HIS A 87 -9.70 9.97 7.01
CA HIS A 87 -9.78 10.46 5.64
C HIS A 87 -10.18 11.93 5.60
N ILE A 88 -9.53 12.68 4.71
CA ILE A 88 -9.98 13.98 4.22
C ILE A 88 -9.97 13.98 2.69
N LYS A 89 -10.85 14.77 2.11
CA LYS A 89 -10.84 15.08 0.69
C LYS A 89 -10.34 16.50 0.49
N ILE A 90 -9.40 16.67 -0.43
CA ILE A 90 -8.86 17.97 -0.86
C ILE A 90 -9.34 18.20 -2.28
N ASN A 91 -10.16 19.22 -2.45
CA ASN A 91 -10.72 19.59 -3.75
C ASN A 91 -9.65 20.32 -4.62
N PRO A 92 -9.83 20.40 -5.94
CA PRO A 92 -8.89 21.08 -6.84
C PRO A 92 -8.67 22.55 -6.51
N ASP A 93 -9.63 23.22 -5.86
CA ASP A 93 -9.53 24.59 -5.38
C ASP A 93 -8.80 24.73 -4.02
N GLY A 94 -8.32 23.61 -3.45
CA GLY A 94 -7.62 23.58 -2.17
C GLY A 94 -8.54 23.48 -0.95
N THR A 95 -9.86 23.52 -1.11
CA THR A 95 -10.80 23.33 0.01
C THR A 95 -10.75 21.89 0.51
N GLN A 96 -10.98 21.70 1.80
CA GLN A 96 -10.86 20.39 2.45
C GLN A 96 -12.14 20.02 3.20
N THR A 97 -12.45 18.73 3.24
CA THR A 97 -13.49 18.21 4.11
C THR A 97 -12.99 18.10 5.57
N ALA A 98 -13.92 17.99 6.51
CA ALA A 98 -13.56 17.58 7.87
C ALA A 98 -12.98 16.15 7.85
N ALA A 99 -12.05 15.87 8.76
CA ALA A 99 -11.52 14.53 8.93
C ALA A 99 -12.57 13.59 9.49
N LYS A 100 -12.71 12.40 8.90
CA LYS A 100 -13.58 11.33 9.39
C LYS A 100 -12.79 10.05 9.59
N SER A 101 -13.08 9.30 10.64
CA SER A 101 -12.51 7.97 10.85
C SER A 101 -13.19 6.98 9.89
N VAL A 102 -12.40 6.33 9.03
CA VAL A 102 -12.91 5.42 7.99
C VAL A 102 -12.51 3.96 8.22
N LEU A 103 -11.50 3.73 9.05
CA LEU A 103 -11.10 2.39 9.47
C LEU A 103 -10.69 2.43 10.94
N GLN A 104 -11.41 1.68 11.77
CA GLN A 104 -11.22 1.60 13.22
C GLN A 104 -10.74 0.20 13.60
N PRO A 105 -10.18 0.00 14.80
CA PRO A 105 -9.94 -1.32 15.35
C PRO A 105 -11.13 -2.26 15.21
N GLY A 106 -10.86 -3.56 15.22
CA GLY A 106 -11.88 -4.60 15.19
C GLY A 106 -12.60 -4.76 16.51
N VAL A 107 -13.47 -5.77 16.58
CA VAL A 107 -14.16 -6.10 17.84
C VAL A 107 -13.17 -6.69 18.86
N PRO A 108 -13.39 -6.49 20.16
CA PRO A 108 -12.53 -7.04 21.20
C PRO A 108 -12.24 -8.55 20.99
N GLY A 109 -10.97 -8.93 21.03
CA GLY A 109 -10.48 -10.29 20.80
C GLY A 109 -10.21 -10.64 19.34
N SER A 110 -10.45 -9.74 18.38
CA SER A 110 -9.96 -9.89 17.02
C SER A 110 -8.47 -9.55 16.93
N TRP A 111 -7.79 -9.99 15.86
CA TRP A 111 -6.37 -9.73 15.66
C TRP A 111 -6.04 -8.23 15.51
N ASP A 112 -7.03 -7.42 15.20
CA ASP A 112 -6.95 -6.00 14.88
C ASP A 112 -7.73 -5.13 15.88
N ASP A 113 -7.89 -5.56 17.14
CA ASP A 113 -8.76 -4.92 18.11
C ASP A 113 -8.14 -3.74 18.88
N HIS A 114 -6.89 -3.34 18.53
CA HIS A 114 -6.21 -2.27 19.25
C HIS A 114 -5.88 -1.06 18.39
N HIS A 115 -4.91 -1.14 17.50
CA HIS A 115 -4.51 -0.06 16.59
C HIS A 115 -4.88 -0.39 15.16
N THR A 116 -5.21 0.63 14.37
CA THR A 116 -5.37 0.53 12.92
C THR A 116 -4.69 1.74 12.30
N CYS A 117 -3.59 1.50 11.56
CA CYS A 117 -2.66 2.55 11.16
C CYS A 117 -1.96 2.26 9.82
N ASP A 118 -1.07 3.13 9.40
CA ASP A 118 -0.19 3.02 8.24
C ASP A 118 -0.94 2.63 6.96
N PRO A 119 -1.92 3.43 6.51
CA PRO A 119 -2.69 3.12 5.32
C PRO A 119 -1.83 3.17 4.06
N SER A 120 -2.04 2.22 3.15
CA SER A 120 -1.58 2.29 1.76
C SER A 120 -2.75 1.99 0.85
N VAL A 121 -3.27 3.01 0.18
CA VAL A 121 -4.50 2.92 -0.62
C VAL A 121 -4.17 2.83 -2.10
N ILE A 122 -4.82 1.90 -2.80
CA ILE A 122 -4.56 1.65 -4.22
C ILE A 122 -5.88 1.38 -4.97
N GLU A 123 -5.92 1.84 -6.22
CA GLU A 123 -6.98 1.50 -7.17
C GLU A 123 -6.62 0.20 -7.90
N GLY A 124 -7.63 -0.64 -8.16
CA GLY A 124 -7.46 -1.91 -8.87
C GLY A 124 -8.78 -2.62 -9.09
N ASN A 125 -8.73 -3.94 -9.14
CA ASN A 125 -9.88 -4.81 -9.30
C ASN A 125 -9.76 -5.98 -8.31
N PHE A 126 -10.38 -5.82 -7.14
CA PHE A 126 -10.23 -6.71 -6.00
C PHE A 126 -11.52 -7.49 -5.77
N THR A 127 -11.49 -8.81 -5.85
CA THR A 127 -12.68 -9.64 -5.64
C THR A 127 -12.61 -10.38 -4.31
N TRP A 128 -13.62 -10.18 -3.47
CA TRP A 128 -13.80 -10.93 -2.23
C TRP A 128 -15.29 -11.21 -1.98
N LYS A 129 -15.63 -12.45 -1.57
CA LYS A 129 -17.02 -12.90 -1.34
C LYS A 129 -17.97 -12.54 -2.48
N ASN A 130 -17.57 -12.81 -3.73
CA ASN A 130 -18.32 -12.51 -4.96
C ASN A 130 -18.62 -11.01 -5.19
N THR A 131 -18.00 -10.12 -4.44
CA THR A 131 -18.07 -8.67 -4.66
C THR A 131 -16.73 -8.18 -5.20
N THR A 132 -16.79 -7.40 -6.27
CA THR A 132 -15.62 -6.72 -6.83
C THR A 132 -15.54 -5.30 -6.29
N TYR A 133 -14.38 -4.96 -5.77
CA TYR A 133 -14.07 -3.65 -5.20
C TYR A 133 -13.06 -2.92 -6.08
N LYS A 134 -13.22 -1.62 -6.18
CA LYS A 134 -12.37 -0.73 -6.97
C LYS A 134 -11.10 -0.31 -6.21
N TYR A 135 -11.16 -0.30 -4.89
CA TYR A 135 -10.07 0.17 -4.04
C TYR A 135 -9.75 -0.85 -2.96
N ALA A 136 -8.46 -0.95 -2.64
CA ALA A 136 -7.97 -1.68 -1.48
C ALA A 136 -7.11 -0.74 -0.62
N MET A 137 -7.24 -0.87 0.69
CA MET A 137 -6.43 -0.22 1.71
C MET A 137 -5.69 -1.29 2.49
N PHE A 138 -4.39 -1.31 2.38
CA PHE A 138 -3.52 -2.12 3.22
C PHE A 138 -3.20 -1.32 4.48
N PHE A 139 -3.19 -1.97 5.61
CA PHE A 139 -3.04 -1.30 6.89
C PHE A 139 -2.31 -2.16 7.90
N LEU A 140 -1.63 -1.50 8.85
CA LEU A 140 -1.06 -2.11 10.02
C LEU A 140 -2.12 -2.21 11.12
N SER A 141 -2.13 -3.32 11.85
CA SER A 141 -2.90 -3.45 13.08
C SER A 141 -2.27 -4.45 14.04
N ASN A 142 -2.78 -4.47 15.28
CA ASN A 142 -2.40 -5.44 16.29
C ASN A 142 -3.58 -5.74 17.24
N MET A 143 -3.39 -6.77 18.05
CA MET A 143 -4.31 -7.14 19.12
C MET A 143 -3.91 -6.44 20.42
N TYR A 144 -4.89 -6.08 21.22
CA TYR A 144 -4.67 -5.52 22.56
C TYR A 144 -3.77 -6.43 23.42
N GLY A 145 -2.78 -5.85 24.07
CA GLY A 145 -1.81 -6.58 24.88
C GLY A 145 -0.74 -7.35 24.09
N VAL A 146 -0.74 -7.24 22.76
CA VAL A 146 0.26 -7.83 21.87
C VAL A 146 1.17 -6.72 21.34
N TYR A 147 2.48 -6.92 21.40
CA TYR A 147 3.49 -5.90 21.05
C TYR A 147 4.03 -6.02 19.62
N TYR A 148 3.39 -6.80 18.77
CA TYR A 148 3.79 -6.89 17.37
C TYR A 148 2.63 -6.57 16.44
N ASN A 149 2.98 -5.99 15.31
CA ASN A 149 2.07 -5.59 14.27
C ASN A 149 1.94 -6.65 13.19
N GLU A 150 0.81 -6.66 12.52
CA GLU A 150 0.50 -7.50 11.36
C GLU A 150 -0.22 -6.65 10.30
N ILE A 151 -0.29 -7.13 9.06
CA ILE A 151 -0.87 -6.37 7.96
C ILE A 151 -2.22 -6.97 7.56
N GLY A 152 -3.22 -6.10 7.47
CA GLY A 152 -4.54 -6.40 6.95
C GLY A 152 -4.83 -5.71 5.63
N VAL A 153 -6.01 -5.99 5.09
CA VAL A 153 -6.56 -5.31 3.92
C VAL A 153 -8.05 -5.03 4.11
N ALA A 154 -8.48 -3.88 3.64
CA ALA A 154 -9.89 -3.49 3.58
C ALA A 154 -10.22 -2.99 2.17
N PHE A 155 -11.49 -3.08 1.79
CA PHE A 155 -11.96 -2.81 0.44
C PHE A 155 -13.07 -1.77 0.42
N SER A 156 -13.14 -0.99 -0.66
CA SER A 156 -14.25 -0.07 -0.92
C SER A 156 -14.46 0.12 -2.42
N ASN A 157 -15.67 0.52 -2.79
CA ASN A 157 -16.00 1.03 -4.13
C ASN A 157 -16.09 2.57 -4.16
N ASP A 158 -15.95 3.20 -2.99
CA ASP A 158 -16.04 4.64 -2.81
C ASP A 158 -14.90 5.13 -1.93
N LEU A 159 -14.13 6.10 -2.43
CA LEU A 159 -13.05 6.74 -1.67
C LEU A 159 -13.57 7.67 -0.56
N ASP A 160 -14.81 8.17 -0.70
CA ASP A 160 -15.49 8.96 0.33
C ASP A 160 -16.28 8.10 1.35
N ALA A 161 -16.18 6.76 1.29
CA ALA A 161 -16.89 5.85 2.17
C ALA A 161 -16.64 6.17 3.66
N ASP A 162 -17.68 6.07 4.48
CA ASP A 162 -17.59 6.24 5.93
C ASP A 162 -16.95 5.03 6.63
N SER A 163 -16.90 3.88 5.93
CA SER A 163 -16.23 2.68 6.40
C SER A 163 -15.78 1.80 5.24
N TRP A 164 -14.68 1.09 5.46
CA TRP A 164 -14.13 0.12 4.53
C TRP A 164 -14.43 -1.30 5.00
N VAL A 165 -14.65 -2.22 4.05
CA VAL A 165 -14.96 -3.63 4.35
C VAL A 165 -13.66 -4.38 4.63
N LYS A 166 -13.39 -4.70 5.88
CA LYS A 166 -12.18 -5.44 6.28
C LYS A 166 -12.22 -6.89 5.82
N TYR A 167 -11.12 -7.38 5.30
CA TYR A 167 -10.85 -8.80 5.25
C TYR A 167 -10.63 -9.30 6.70
N PRO A 168 -11.22 -10.43 7.11
CA PRO A 168 -11.32 -10.78 8.53
C PRO A 168 -10.01 -11.29 9.17
N GLN A 169 -8.98 -11.51 8.35
CA GLN A 169 -7.70 -12.04 8.82
C GLN A 169 -6.56 -11.14 8.33
N GLN A 170 -5.43 -11.20 9.01
CA GLN A 170 -4.21 -10.59 8.52
C GLN A 170 -3.73 -11.30 7.23
N ILE A 171 -3.26 -10.52 6.27
CA ILE A 171 -2.69 -11.02 5.01
C ILE A 171 -1.19 -11.27 5.12
N VAL A 172 -0.51 -10.55 6.03
CA VAL A 172 0.87 -10.82 6.40
C VAL A 172 0.92 -10.94 7.91
N LYS A 173 1.36 -12.10 8.37
CA LYS A 173 1.53 -12.41 9.78
C LYS A 173 2.99 -12.31 10.18
N LYS A 174 3.21 -11.91 11.41
CA LYS A 174 4.53 -12.08 12.00
C LYS A 174 4.88 -13.58 12.05
N THR A 175 5.99 -13.94 11.44
CA THR A 175 6.61 -15.26 11.61
C THR A 175 7.61 -15.20 12.74
N TRP A 176 7.43 -16.04 13.77
CA TRP A 176 8.43 -16.20 14.83
C TRP A 176 9.61 -16.96 14.24
N SER A 177 10.81 -16.34 14.25
CA SER A 177 12.04 -17.10 14.07
C SER A 177 12.53 -17.57 15.45
N SER A 178 12.95 -18.80 15.57
CA SER A 178 13.58 -19.34 16.78
C SER A 178 14.96 -18.70 17.02
N GLU A 179 15.47 -17.95 16.07
CA GLU A 179 16.78 -17.31 16.12
C GLU A 179 16.61 -15.78 16.07
N GLY A 180 16.80 -15.14 17.22
CA GLY A 180 17.22 -13.74 17.27
C GLY A 180 16.16 -12.66 17.18
N ASP A 181 14.93 -12.89 17.63
CA ASP A 181 14.03 -11.76 17.92
C ASP A 181 14.70 -10.85 18.97
N GLN A 182 15.26 -9.75 18.51
CA GLN A 182 15.91 -8.76 19.37
C GLN A 182 14.87 -8.19 20.34
N GLU A 183 15.24 -8.06 21.62
CA GLU A 183 14.43 -7.29 22.56
C GLU A 183 14.37 -5.84 22.11
N ILE A 184 13.16 -5.34 21.93
CA ILE A 184 12.89 -3.93 21.70
C ILE A 184 12.29 -3.33 22.97
N GLY A 185 12.44 -2.01 23.13
CA GLY A 185 11.97 -1.31 24.32
C GLY A 185 10.53 -1.70 24.67
N GLY A 186 10.26 -2.06 25.92
CA GLY A 186 8.96 -2.53 26.42
C GLY A 186 8.84 -4.03 26.60
N GLY A 187 9.92 -4.82 26.44
CA GLY A 187 9.95 -6.27 26.67
C GLY A 187 9.46 -7.13 25.52
N GLY A 188 9.15 -6.53 24.37
CA GLY A 188 8.86 -7.24 23.14
C GLY A 188 10.13 -7.64 22.39
N LYS A 189 10.09 -8.75 21.66
CA LYS A 189 11.24 -9.24 20.89
C LYS A 189 11.27 -8.73 19.44
N SER A 190 10.17 -8.17 18.93
CA SER A 190 10.03 -7.63 17.58
C SER A 190 8.74 -6.84 17.47
N TRP A 191 8.75 -5.74 16.69
CA TRP A 191 7.53 -4.99 16.34
C TRP A 191 6.64 -5.69 15.31
N GLY A 192 7.04 -6.88 14.82
CA GLY A 192 6.29 -7.61 13.81
C GLY A 192 6.51 -7.08 12.39
N VAL A 193 5.45 -7.06 11.60
CA VAL A 193 5.41 -6.57 10.23
C VAL A 193 4.46 -5.39 10.13
N GLY A 194 4.86 -4.33 9.43
CA GLY A 194 4.06 -3.10 9.39
C GLY A 194 4.50 -2.13 8.30
N GLN A 195 3.92 -0.94 8.31
CA GLN A 195 4.20 0.13 7.35
C GLN A 195 4.05 -0.33 5.90
N PRO A 196 2.90 -0.96 5.53
CA PRO A 196 2.72 -1.48 4.19
C PRO A 196 2.83 -0.36 3.14
N SER A 197 3.55 -0.65 2.06
CA SER A 197 3.54 0.19 0.87
C SER A 197 3.23 -0.68 -0.32
N VAL A 198 2.19 -0.34 -1.07
CA VAL A 198 1.67 -1.16 -2.17
C VAL A 198 1.68 -0.39 -3.46
N VAL A 199 2.17 -1.04 -4.52
CA VAL A 199 2.07 -0.52 -5.88
C VAL A 199 1.43 -1.56 -6.80
N SER A 200 0.63 -1.09 -7.75
CA SER A 200 0.10 -1.95 -8.81
C SER A 200 1.14 -2.17 -9.88
N LEU A 201 1.35 -3.43 -10.28
CA LEU A 201 2.28 -3.79 -11.36
C LEU A 201 1.60 -3.85 -12.73
N ASP A 202 0.28 -3.95 -12.78
CA ASP A 202 -0.47 -4.14 -14.03
C ASP A 202 -1.78 -3.36 -14.10
N GLY A 203 -2.11 -2.58 -13.06
CA GLY A 203 -3.39 -1.86 -12.95
C GLY A 203 -4.63 -2.76 -12.78
N LYS A 204 -4.44 -4.07 -12.59
CA LYS A 204 -5.53 -5.05 -12.57
C LYS A 204 -5.61 -5.91 -11.32
N GLY A 205 -4.62 -5.83 -10.43
CA GLY A 205 -4.60 -6.58 -9.18
C GLY A 205 -3.34 -7.37 -8.92
N LYS A 206 -2.37 -7.37 -9.85
CA LYS A 206 -1.01 -7.82 -9.55
C LYS A 206 -0.29 -6.71 -8.80
N LEU A 207 0.09 -6.99 -7.56
CA LEU A 207 0.63 -6.01 -6.64
C LEU A 207 2.05 -6.36 -6.21
N LEU A 208 2.83 -5.34 -5.89
CA LEU A 208 4.03 -5.45 -5.07
C LEU A 208 3.70 -4.82 -3.71
N LEU A 209 3.77 -5.61 -2.67
CA LEU A 209 3.66 -5.19 -1.27
C LEU A 209 5.05 -5.22 -0.63
N THR A 210 5.47 -4.09 -0.08
CA THR A 210 6.66 -3.98 0.78
C THR A 210 6.21 -3.64 2.20
N TYR A 211 6.99 -4.12 3.21
CA TYR A 211 6.67 -3.95 4.63
C TYR A 211 7.89 -4.19 5.51
#